data_ce775c29799763fb3742a62f188944a0
#
_entry.id   ce775c29799763fb3742a62f188944a0
#
_cell.length_a   1.000
_cell.length_b   1.000
_cell.length_c   1.000
_cell.angle_alpha   90.00
_cell.angle_beta   90.00
_cell.angle_gamma   90.00
#
_symmetry.space_group_name_H-M   'P 1'
#
loop_
_entity.id
_entity.type
_entity.pdbx_description
1 polymer ?
#
loop_
_entity_poly.entity_id
_entity_poly.type
_entity_poly.pdbx_seq_one_letter_code
_entity_poly.pdbx_strand_id
1 'polypeptide(L)'
;MIKSLVQWGSRLSLMGTLLLSPVVGLSLMPSAAIAIPEAQIERKLQGIPVYAISNEEGVLLTVSVPRDREKPDEGRISLTRVFISQTDAQSFLAQVRESNPDIPQGMSARAMPLSEVYKLHQEYKDAEEPLVFQFQPKDEQVNQARTVLQQQGDPELANAFQGVPLFMAKAGEDQGYLTIQNGDRQAVLAFFDHGDLEQALEEYKKQNSDANSQIVVQVTTLERLMDLLITEDDPFLQKVELIPTPESRSFLQQEIERRQSGN
;
A
#
# COMPACT_ATOMS: atom_id res chain seq x y z
N MET A 1 -11.22 9.32 -16.88
CA MET A 1 -11.94 10.60 -16.71
C MET A 1 -12.30 10.71 -15.24
N ILE A 2 -11.57 11.50 -14.48
CA ILE A 2 -11.84 11.76 -13.06
C ILE A 2 -13.06 12.68 -13.00
N LYS A 3 -14.19 12.16 -12.58
CA LYS A 3 -15.42 12.94 -12.40
C LYS A 3 -15.48 13.38 -10.93
N SER A 4 -15.15 14.63 -10.66
CA SER A 4 -15.26 15.40 -9.41
C SER A 4 -14.64 14.74 -8.16
N LEU A 5 -13.68 15.44 -7.56
CA LEU A 5 -13.20 15.22 -6.19
C LEU A 5 -14.19 15.89 -5.23
N VAL A 6 -14.72 15.15 -4.26
CA VAL A 6 -15.66 15.64 -3.26
C VAL A 6 -15.03 15.57 -1.87
N GLN A 7 -15.12 16.66 -1.12
CA GLN A 7 -14.59 16.78 0.24
C GLN A 7 -15.60 16.20 1.25
N TRP A 8 -15.15 15.38 2.17
CA TRP A 8 -15.97 14.83 3.24
C TRP A 8 -15.51 15.36 4.60
N GLY A 9 -16.36 16.18 5.22
CA GLY A 9 -16.17 16.64 6.58
C GLY A 9 -16.99 15.77 7.54
N SER A 10 -16.34 15.24 8.56
CA SER A 10 -17.01 14.56 9.67
C SER A 10 -17.73 15.58 10.56
N ARG A 11 -19.05 15.68 10.46
CA ARG A 11 -19.86 16.40 11.43
C ARG A 11 -20.18 15.48 12.60
N LEU A 12 -19.43 15.56 13.67
CA LEU A 12 -19.86 15.14 15.00
C LEU A 12 -20.63 16.30 15.64
N SER A 13 -21.95 16.30 15.49
CA SER A 13 -22.84 17.20 16.24
C SER A 13 -23.32 16.49 17.49
N LEU A 14 -22.72 16.82 18.63
CA LEU A 14 -23.25 16.51 19.95
C LEU A 14 -24.37 17.50 20.28
N MET A 15 -25.62 17.08 20.23
CA MET A 15 -26.69 17.71 20.98
C MET A 15 -27.41 16.65 21.80
N GLY A 16 -27.21 16.76 23.10
CA GLY A 16 -27.89 15.95 24.08
C GLY A 16 -29.36 16.37 24.26
N THR A 17 -30.22 15.37 24.31
CA THR A 17 -31.49 15.47 25.00
C THR A 17 -31.70 14.19 25.81
N LEU A 18 -31.63 14.33 27.14
CA LEU A 18 -32.00 13.29 28.09
C LEU A 18 -33.53 13.03 27.98
N LEU A 19 -33.89 11.83 27.56
CA LEU A 19 -35.19 11.23 27.88
C LEU A 19 -34.97 9.90 28.55
N LEU A 20 -35.31 9.84 29.82
CA LEU A 20 -35.36 8.61 30.61
C LEU A 20 -36.51 7.73 30.07
N SER A 21 -36.18 6.53 29.65
CA SER A 21 -37.15 5.43 29.46
C SER A 21 -36.50 4.09 29.85
N PRO A 22 -37.28 3.11 30.35
CA PRO A 22 -36.78 2.01 31.18
C PRO A 22 -35.98 0.98 30.40
N VAL A 23 -34.96 0.50 31.07
CA VAL A 23 -34.04 -0.56 30.67
C VAL A 23 -34.75 -1.85 30.35
N VAL A 24 -34.85 -2.18 29.07
CA VAL A 24 -34.96 -3.57 28.61
C VAL A 24 -33.52 -4.02 28.31
N GLY A 25 -33.06 -5.06 28.98
CA GLY A 25 -31.68 -5.57 28.86
C GLY A 25 -31.40 -6.05 27.44
N LEU A 26 -30.79 -5.16 26.64
CA LEU A 26 -30.08 -5.54 25.44
C LEU A 26 -28.70 -6.02 25.90
N SER A 27 -28.49 -7.33 25.83
CA SER A 27 -27.15 -7.92 25.88
C SER A 27 -26.32 -7.23 24.82
N LEU A 28 -25.42 -6.36 25.25
CA LEU A 28 -24.30 -5.87 24.44
C LEU A 28 -23.44 -7.10 24.11
N MET A 29 -23.78 -7.80 23.03
CA MET A 29 -22.79 -8.66 22.39
C MET A 29 -21.65 -7.74 21.95
N PRO A 30 -20.40 -7.99 22.38
CA PRO A 30 -19.28 -7.30 21.81
C PRO A 30 -19.35 -7.52 20.30
N SER A 31 -19.54 -6.48 19.52
CA SER A 31 -19.26 -6.53 18.08
C SER A 31 -17.82 -6.99 17.98
N ALA A 32 -17.59 -8.25 17.65
CA ALA A 32 -16.29 -8.69 17.24
C ALA A 32 -15.90 -7.74 16.09
N ALA A 33 -14.83 -6.98 16.24
CA ALA A 33 -14.26 -6.20 15.16
C ALA A 33 -14.04 -7.19 14.02
N ILE A 34 -14.87 -7.10 12.97
CA ILE A 34 -14.78 -7.98 11.82
C ILE A 34 -13.77 -7.30 10.92
N ALA A 35 -12.52 -7.73 10.98
CA ALA A 35 -11.47 -7.30 10.05
C ALA A 35 -12.01 -7.32 8.60
N ILE A 36 -11.49 -6.47 7.75
CA ILE A 36 -11.91 -6.41 6.35
C ILE A 36 -11.83 -7.83 5.75
N PRO A 37 -12.90 -8.32 5.08
CA PRO A 37 -12.89 -9.67 4.52
C PRO A 37 -11.69 -9.89 3.60
N GLU A 38 -10.98 -11.00 3.76
CA GLU A 38 -9.76 -11.35 3.00
C GLU A 38 -9.94 -11.17 1.49
N ALA A 39 -11.05 -11.63 0.92
CA ALA A 39 -11.39 -11.44 -0.49
C ALA A 39 -11.50 -9.95 -0.90
N GLN A 40 -11.77 -9.06 0.03
CA GLN A 40 -11.79 -7.62 -0.24
C GLN A 40 -10.36 -7.04 -0.20
N ILE A 41 -9.52 -7.50 0.73
CA ILE A 41 -8.09 -7.16 0.78
C ILE A 41 -7.43 -7.61 -0.53
N GLU A 42 -7.63 -8.86 -0.93
CA GLU A 42 -7.09 -9.39 -2.18
C GLU A 42 -7.47 -8.54 -3.40
N ARG A 43 -8.76 -8.17 -3.53
CA ARG A 43 -9.22 -7.33 -4.65
C ARG A 43 -8.54 -5.97 -4.68
N LYS A 44 -8.27 -5.35 -3.52
CA LYS A 44 -7.56 -4.07 -3.42
C LYS A 44 -6.11 -4.18 -3.89
N LEU A 45 -5.46 -5.30 -3.59
CA LEU A 45 -4.05 -5.53 -3.87
C LEU A 45 -3.80 -6.14 -5.26
N GLN A 46 -4.82 -6.73 -5.90
CA GLN A 46 -4.67 -7.46 -7.17
C GLN A 46 -4.21 -6.58 -8.34
N GLY A 47 -4.62 -5.31 -8.35
CA GLY A 47 -4.26 -4.35 -9.38
C GLY A 47 -2.87 -3.72 -9.24
N ILE A 48 -2.07 -4.15 -8.25
CA ILE A 48 -0.76 -3.57 -7.95
C ILE A 48 0.33 -4.58 -8.32
N PRO A 49 1.02 -4.42 -9.46
CA PRO A 49 2.16 -5.27 -9.80
C PRO A 49 3.34 -4.89 -8.92
N VAL A 50 3.98 -5.92 -8.38
CA VAL A 50 5.27 -5.86 -7.70
C VAL A 50 6.20 -6.88 -8.32
N TYR A 51 7.50 -6.80 -8.05
CA TYR A 51 8.49 -7.64 -8.70
C TYR A 51 9.29 -8.42 -7.66
N ALA A 52 9.32 -9.75 -7.81
CA ALA A 52 10.14 -10.63 -7.01
C ALA A 52 11.15 -11.38 -7.91
N ILE A 53 12.21 -11.88 -7.31
CA ILE A 53 13.13 -12.77 -8.00
C ILE A 53 12.62 -14.21 -7.87
N SER A 54 12.24 -14.82 -8.97
CA SER A 54 11.76 -16.21 -9.00
C SER A 54 12.17 -16.93 -10.28
N ASN A 55 12.06 -18.27 -10.26
CA ASN A 55 12.20 -19.10 -11.46
C ASN A 55 10.87 -19.15 -12.24
N GLU A 56 10.84 -19.95 -13.32
CA GLU A 56 9.65 -20.12 -14.18
C GLU A 56 8.49 -20.80 -13.49
N GLU A 57 8.77 -21.65 -12.50
CA GLU A 57 7.78 -22.36 -11.70
C GLU A 57 7.22 -21.52 -10.56
N GLY A 58 7.69 -20.25 -10.38
CA GLY A 58 7.26 -19.33 -9.33
C GLY A 58 7.99 -19.51 -8.00
N VAL A 59 9.06 -20.33 -7.94
CA VAL A 59 9.85 -20.48 -6.72
C VAL A 59 10.66 -19.21 -6.46
N LEU A 60 10.41 -18.58 -5.34
CA LEU A 60 11.05 -17.31 -4.95
C LEU A 60 12.51 -17.52 -4.53
N LEU A 61 13.35 -16.55 -4.83
CA LEU A 61 14.70 -16.46 -4.26
C LEU A 61 14.57 -16.00 -2.79
N THR A 62 14.90 -16.88 -1.85
CA THR A 62 14.83 -16.61 -0.42
C THR A 62 16.21 -16.76 0.23
N VAL A 63 16.40 -16.07 1.36
CA VAL A 63 17.55 -16.25 2.24
C VAL A 63 17.04 -16.63 3.61
N SER A 64 17.50 -17.78 4.12
CA SER A 64 17.20 -18.18 5.50
C SER A 64 18.10 -17.40 6.46
N VAL A 65 17.51 -16.66 7.38
CA VAL A 65 18.20 -15.85 8.38
C VAL A 65 17.66 -16.15 9.78
N PRO A 66 18.46 -15.97 10.84
CA PRO A 66 17.95 -16.08 12.21
C PRO A 66 16.79 -15.13 12.43
N ARG A 67 15.73 -15.59 13.12
CA ARG A 67 14.59 -14.76 13.51
C ARG A 67 15.02 -13.63 14.44
N ASP A 68 15.90 -13.93 15.37
CA ASP A 68 16.55 -12.99 16.27
C ASP A 68 18.06 -13.05 16.08
N ARG A 69 18.70 -11.91 15.80
CA ARG A 69 20.16 -11.83 15.62
C ARG A 69 20.93 -12.07 16.91
N GLU A 70 20.35 -11.76 18.06
CA GLU A 70 20.94 -11.98 19.38
C GLU A 70 20.81 -13.44 19.83
N LYS A 71 19.87 -14.18 19.21
CA LYS A 71 19.55 -15.58 19.53
C LYS A 71 19.44 -16.42 18.25
N PRO A 72 20.54 -16.62 17.52
CA PRO A 72 20.54 -17.23 16.19
C PRO A 72 20.02 -18.67 16.15
N ASP A 73 20.01 -19.36 17.29
CA ASP A 73 19.54 -20.73 17.43
C ASP A 73 18.03 -20.83 17.77
N GLU A 74 17.36 -19.71 18.07
CA GLU A 74 15.93 -19.67 18.44
C GLU A 74 14.99 -19.47 17.23
N GLY A 75 15.22 -20.21 16.14
CA GLY A 75 14.37 -20.20 14.94
C GLY A 75 14.90 -19.35 13.80
N ARG A 76 14.36 -19.61 12.63
CA ARG A 76 14.76 -18.97 11.38
C ARG A 76 13.54 -18.39 10.63
N ILE A 77 13.79 -17.48 9.72
CA ILE A 77 12.80 -16.96 8.76
C ILE A 77 13.37 -17.06 7.35
N SER A 78 12.53 -17.34 6.38
CA SER A 78 12.84 -17.24 4.96
C SER A 78 12.52 -15.83 4.48
N LEU A 79 13.54 -15.03 4.20
CA LEU A 79 13.41 -13.64 3.75
C LEU A 79 13.47 -13.58 2.22
N THR A 80 12.51 -12.91 1.60
CA THR A 80 12.55 -12.54 0.18
C THR A 80 12.34 -11.04 -0.01
N ARG A 81 12.90 -10.49 -1.09
CA ARG A 81 12.70 -9.08 -1.46
C ARG A 81 11.62 -8.93 -2.51
N VAL A 82 10.78 -7.92 -2.33
CA VAL A 82 9.74 -7.52 -3.27
C VAL A 82 9.95 -6.06 -3.63
N PHE A 83 10.08 -5.77 -4.91
CA PHE A 83 10.42 -4.45 -5.45
C PHE A 83 9.20 -3.78 -6.06
N ILE A 84 9.10 -2.48 -5.90
CA ILE A 84 8.08 -1.65 -6.57
C ILE A 84 8.46 -1.36 -8.03
N SER A 85 9.75 -1.43 -8.37
CA SER A 85 10.28 -1.20 -9.71
C SER A 85 10.89 -2.49 -10.28
N GLN A 86 10.56 -2.81 -11.54
CA GLN A 86 11.18 -3.92 -12.28
C GLN A 86 12.69 -3.69 -12.47
N THR A 87 13.07 -2.47 -12.77
CA THR A 87 14.46 -2.09 -12.98
C THR A 87 15.29 -2.33 -11.72
N ASP A 88 14.75 -1.99 -10.54
CA ASP A 88 15.46 -2.20 -9.28
C ASP A 88 15.59 -3.70 -8.96
N ALA A 89 14.56 -4.50 -9.25
CA ALA A 89 14.61 -5.96 -9.11
C ALA A 89 15.67 -6.59 -10.02
N GLN A 90 15.78 -6.13 -11.28
CA GLN A 90 16.78 -6.60 -12.24
C GLN A 90 18.18 -6.22 -11.80
N SER A 91 18.39 -4.98 -11.35
CA SER A 91 19.67 -4.48 -10.85
C SER A 91 20.11 -5.26 -9.60
N PHE A 92 19.20 -5.50 -8.69
CA PHE A 92 19.46 -6.33 -7.52
C PHE A 92 19.90 -7.76 -7.91
N LEU A 93 19.19 -8.41 -8.83
CA LEU A 93 19.54 -9.76 -9.28
C LEU A 93 20.94 -9.78 -9.92
N ALA A 94 21.31 -8.77 -10.71
CA ALA A 94 22.64 -8.65 -11.30
C ALA A 94 23.71 -8.56 -10.21
N GLN A 95 23.55 -7.70 -9.22
CA GLN A 95 24.48 -7.55 -8.09
C GLN A 95 24.62 -8.84 -7.26
N VAL A 96 23.48 -9.52 -7.01
CA VAL A 96 23.51 -10.77 -6.24
C VAL A 96 24.24 -11.86 -7.00
N ARG A 97 24.10 -11.96 -8.33
CA ARG A 97 24.84 -12.92 -9.18
C ARG A 97 26.35 -12.66 -9.21
N GLU A 98 26.75 -11.39 -9.20
CA GLU A 98 28.18 -11.05 -9.10
C GLU A 98 28.78 -11.49 -7.75
N SER A 99 28.02 -11.37 -6.69
CA SER A 99 28.45 -11.70 -5.32
C SER A 99 28.29 -13.19 -4.99
N ASN A 100 27.34 -13.87 -5.64
CA ASN A 100 27.01 -15.28 -5.41
C ASN A 100 26.74 -16.01 -6.73
N PRO A 101 27.79 -16.58 -7.36
CA PRO A 101 27.69 -17.32 -8.64
C PRO A 101 26.79 -18.56 -8.58
N ASP A 102 26.49 -19.08 -7.39
CA ASP A 102 25.67 -20.28 -7.19
C ASP A 102 24.16 -20.04 -7.37
N ILE A 103 23.74 -18.79 -7.61
CA ILE A 103 22.33 -18.48 -7.89
C ILE A 103 21.92 -19.16 -9.20
N PRO A 104 20.79 -19.94 -9.18
CA PRO A 104 20.32 -20.64 -10.36
C PRO A 104 20.09 -19.70 -11.56
N GLN A 105 20.54 -20.11 -12.74
CA GLN A 105 20.43 -19.27 -13.95
C GLN A 105 18.99 -18.99 -14.38
N GLY A 106 18.03 -19.86 -14.02
CA GLY A 106 16.60 -19.67 -14.30
C GLY A 106 15.90 -18.60 -13.48
N MET A 107 16.58 -17.99 -12.49
CA MET A 107 16.02 -16.87 -11.71
C MET A 107 15.93 -15.59 -12.55
N SER A 108 14.81 -14.88 -12.44
CA SER A 108 14.59 -13.58 -13.10
C SER A 108 13.67 -12.68 -12.27
N ALA A 109 13.72 -11.38 -12.53
CA ALA A 109 12.77 -10.43 -11.95
C ALA A 109 11.40 -10.61 -12.63
N ARG A 110 10.43 -11.13 -11.90
CA ARG A 110 9.08 -11.43 -12.39
C ARG A 110 8.04 -10.60 -11.69
N ALA A 111 7.09 -10.10 -12.48
CA ALA A 111 5.94 -9.40 -11.94
C ALA A 111 4.96 -10.40 -11.31
N MET A 112 4.42 -10.02 -10.15
CA MET A 112 3.32 -10.70 -9.49
C MET A 112 2.38 -9.65 -8.87
N PRO A 113 1.07 -9.93 -8.73
CA PRO A 113 0.19 -9.01 -8.05
C PRO A 113 0.52 -8.96 -6.55
N LEU A 114 0.38 -7.79 -5.94
CA LEU A 114 0.60 -7.62 -4.50
C LEU A 114 -0.34 -8.52 -3.66
N SER A 115 -1.51 -8.88 -4.20
CA SER A 115 -2.42 -9.86 -3.59
C SER A 115 -1.81 -11.26 -3.45
N GLU A 116 -0.90 -11.64 -4.36
CA GLU A 116 -0.19 -12.92 -4.27
C GLU A 116 0.84 -12.90 -3.15
N VAL A 117 1.56 -11.77 -2.98
CA VAL A 117 2.45 -11.56 -1.83
C VAL A 117 1.68 -11.68 -0.52
N TYR A 118 0.49 -11.07 -0.46
CA TYR A 118 -0.40 -11.16 0.70
C TYR A 118 -0.81 -12.62 1.00
N LYS A 119 -1.24 -13.38 -0.03
CA LYS A 119 -1.63 -14.79 0.11
C LYS A 119 -0.49 -15.67 0.62
N LEU A 120 0.68 -15.55 0.00
CA LEU A 120 1.87 -16.29 0.40
C LEU A 120 2.27 -15.94 1.85
N HIS A 121 2.17 -14.67 2.23
CA HIS A 121 2.40 -14.29 3.64
C HIS A 121 1.41 -14.97 4.58
N GLN A 122 0.10 -14.97 4.26
CA GLN A 122 -0.91 -15.62 5.11
C GLN A 122 -0.71 -17.13 5.18
N GLU A 123 -0.33 -17.77 4.09
CA GLU A 123 -0.10 -19.21 4.00
C GLU A 123 1.12 -19.66 4.84
N TYR A 124 2.21 -18.87 4.83
CA TYR A 124 3.47 -19.28 5.43
C TYR A 124 3.84 -18.54 6.72
N LYS A 125 3.02 -17.63 7.24
CA LYS A 125 3.32 -16.85 8.46
C LYS A 125 3.50 -17.70 9.70
N ASP A 126 2.82 -18.84 9.79
CA ASP A 126 2.82 -19.75 10.93
C ASP A 126 3.65 -21.03 10.67
N ALA A 127 4.40 -21.07 9.57
CA ALA A 127 5.32 -22.18 9.27
C ALA A 127 6.49 -22.24 10.26
N GLU A 128 7.18 -23.37 10.35
CA GLU A 128 8.39 -23.52 11.18
C GLU A 128 9.46 -22.48 10.79
N GLU A 129 9.62 -22.20 9.51
CA GLU A 129 10.41 -21.10 8.96
C GLU A 129 9.49 -20.17 8.16
N PRO A 130 8.88 -19.14 8.79
CA PRO A 130 7.94 -18.25 8.15
C PRO A 130 8.54 -17.48 6.97
N LEU A 131 7.75 -17.29 5.92
CA LEU A 131 8.13 -16.47 4.78
C LEU A 131 7.85 -14.99 5.08
N VAL A 132 8.91 -14.19 5.03
CA VAL A 132 8.87 -12.74 5.28
C VAL A 132 9.20 -11.99 4.01
N PHE A 133 8.34 -11.05 3.63
CA PHE A 133 8.52 -10.18 2.47
C PHE A 133 9.11 -8.84 2.91
N GLN A 134 10.28 -8.50 2.39
CA GLN A 134 10.90 -7.20 2.57
C GLN A 134 10.65 -6.35 1.32
N PHE A 135 9.79 -5.35 1.45
CA PHE A 135 9.52 -4.44 0.35
C PHE A 135 10.71 -3.48 0.13
N GLN A 136 11.02 -3.25 -1.15
CA GLN A 136 12.08 -2.33 -1.58
C GLN A 136 11.40 -1.15 -2.29
N PRO A 137 11.39 0.04 -1.66
CA PRO A 137 10.87 1.26 -2.27
C PRO A 137 11.79 1.74 -3.39
N LYS A 138 11.27 2.59 -4.27
CA LYS A 138 12.10 3.43 -5.14
C LYS A 138 12.72 4.54 -4.30
N ASP A 139 14.04 4.70 -4.36
CA ASP A 139 14.79 5.71 -3.60
C ASP A 139 14.27 7.13 -3.84
N GLU A 140 13.88 7.44 -5.09
CA GLU A 140 13.28 8.71 -5.45
C GLU A 140 12.03 9.01 -4.62
N GLN A 141 11.13 8.04 -4.48
CA GLN A 141 9.88 8.22 -3.75
C GLN A 141 10.12 8.33 -2.23
N VAL A 142 11.10 7.64 -1.69
CA VAL A 142 11.54 7.80 -0.29
C VAL A 142 12.03 9.22 -0.04
N ASN A 143 12.84 9.77 -0.97
CA ASN A 143 13.33 11.14 -0.87
C ASN A 143 12.19 12.17 -0.96
N GLN A 144 11.20 11.94 -1.82
CA GLN A 144 10.00 12.79 -1.88
C GLN A 144 9.20 12.73 -0.58
N ALA A 145 8.98 11.54 0.00
CA ALA A 145 8.31 11.38 1.27
C ALA A 145 9.02 12.16 2.40
N ARG A 146 10.35 12.05 2.48
CA ARG A 146 11.16 12.81 3.44
C ARG A 146 11.03 14.31 3.24
N THR A 147 11.05 14.78 1.99
CA THR A 147 10.88 16.20 1.65
C THR A 147 9.51 16.72 2.11
N VAL A 148 8.44 15.98 1.83
CA VAL A 148 7.09 16.34 2.27
C VAL A 148 7.01 16.44 3.80
N LEU A 149 7.54 15.45 4.52
CA LEU A 149 7.55 15.45 5.99
C LEU A 149 8.36 16.60 6.59
N GLN A 150 9.52 16.93 6.01
CA GLN A 150 10.32 18.09 6.42
C GLN A 150 9.57 19.41 6.22
N GLN A 151 8.88 19.57 5.08
CA GLN A 151 8.07 20.76 4.79
C GLN A 151 6.87 20.92 5.76
N GLN A 152 6.39 19.80 6.31
CA GLN A 152 5.33 19.78 7.33
C GLN A 152 5.84 20.05 8.75
N GLY A 153 7.14 20.21 8.92
CA GLY A 153 7.75 20.53 10.23
C GLY A 153 8.03 19.28 11.08
N ASP A 154 8.08 18.10 10.47
CA ASP A 154 8.40 16.83 11.15
C ASP A 154 9.75 16.23 10.65
N PRO A 155 10.88 16.86 10.97
CA PRO A 155 12.20 16.38 10.52
C PRO A 155 12.61 15.05 11.18
N GLU A 156 12.09 14.73 12.36
CA GLU A 156 12.39 13.47 13.04
C GLU A 156 11.76 12.30 12.27
N LEU A 157 10.48 12.42 11.92
CA LEU A 157 9.79 11.42 11.11
C LEU A 157 10.41 11.32 9.71
N ALA A 158 10.78 12.45 9.10
CA ALA A 158 11.46 12.46 7.80
C ALA A 158 12.78 11.66 7.82
N ASN A 159 13.60 11.84 8.85
CA ASN A 159 14.87 11.14 9.00
C ASN A 159 14.68 9.65 9.32
N ALA A 160 13.66 9.30 10.09
CA ALA A 160 13.32 7.93 10.46
C ALA A 160 12.51 7.19 9.38
N PHE A 161 12.04 7.89 8.33
CA PHE A 161 11.14 7.32 7.33
C PHE A 161 11.77 6.12 6.61
N GLN A 162 11.08 4.98 6.69
CA GLN A 162 11.44 3.71 6.05
C GLN A 162 10.19 3.05 5.45
N GLY A 163 10.39 2.16 4.47
CA GLY A 163 9.32 1.44 3.79
C GLY A 163 8.89 2.09 2.48
N VAL A 164 7.89 1.50 1.83
CA VAL A 164 7.35 1.98 0.55
C VAL A 164 6.39 3.13 0.78
N PRO A 165 6.70 4.37 0.36
CA PRO A 165 5.84 5.51 0.60
C PRO A 165 4.54 5.41 -0.20
N LEU A 166 3.45 5.86 0.44
CA LEU A 166 2.15 6.11 -0.16
C LEU A 166 1.76 7.56 0.14
N PHE A 167 1.34 8.26 -0.90
CA PHE A 167 0.96 9.67 -0.84
C PHE A 167 -0.54 9.82 -1.02
N MET A 168 -1.19 10.53 -0.09
CA MET A 168 -2.62 10.85 -0.12
C MET A 168 -2.80 12.35 0.08
N ALA A 169 -3.94 12.89 -0.33
CA ALA A 169 -4.24 14.31 -0.14
C ALA A 169 -5.35 14.53 0.87
N LYS A 170 -5.17 15.55 1.71
CA LYS A 170 -6.19 16.12 2.61
C LYS A 170 -6.47 17.56 2.22
N ALA A 171 -7.70 18.01 2.41
CA ALA A 171 -8.07 19.41 2.16
C ALA A 171 -9.17 19.88 3.09
N GLY A 172 -9.31 21.21 3.20
CA GLY A 172 -10.30 21.88 4.03
C GLY A 172 -9.86 22.13 5.46
N GLU A 173 -10.70 22.88 6.19
CA GLU A 173 -10.45 23.23 7.60
C GLU A 173 -10.37 21.97 8.49
N ASP A 174 -11.20 20.95 8.18
CA ASP A 174 -11.24 19.69 8.92
C ASP A 174 -10.17 18.69 8.44
N GLN A 175 -9.34 19.04 7.47
CA GLN A 175 -8.31 18.18 6.87
C GLN A 175 -8.82 16.77 6.50
N GLY A 176 -10.02 16.70 5.90
CA GLY A 176 -10.56 15.44 5.38
C GLY A 176 -9.79 14.97 4.16
N TYR A 177 -9.72 13.63 3.95
CA TYR A 177 -9.10 13.10 2.74
C TYR A 177 -9.88 13.51 1.49
N LEU A 178 -9.16 13.92 0.45
CA LEU A 178 -9.76 14.14 -0.86
C LEU A 178 -10.25 12.80 -1.43
N THR A 179 -11.50 12.81 -1.90
CA THR A 179 -12.13 11.62 -2.49
C THR A 179 -12.46 11.88 -3.94
N ILE A 180 -12.40 10.81 -4.74
CA ILE A 180 -12.97 10.79 -6.08
C ILE A 180 -14.27 9.98 -6.07
N GLN A 181 -15.18 10.33 -7.00
CA GLN A 181 -16.35 9.50 -7.27
C GLN A 181 -15.97 8.42 -8.28
N ASN A 182 -16.03 7.15 -7.83
CA ASN A 182 -15.79 5.97 -8.67
C ASN A 182 -17.09 5.15 -8.75
N GLY A 183 -17.90 5.41 -9.78
CA GLY A 183 -19.26 4.90 -9.87
C GLY A 183 -20.11 5.44 -8.71
N ASP A 184 -20.74 4.56 -7.94
CA ASP A 184 -21.57 4.91 -6.78
C ASP A 184 -20.77 5.00 -5.46
N ARG A 185 -19.44 4.82 -5.50
CA ARG A 185 -18.58 4.81 -4.32
C ARG A 185 -17.60 5.98 -4.33
N GLN A 186 -17.30 6.48 -3.13
CA GLN A 186 -16.22 7.43 -2.92
C GLN A 186 -14.94 6.65 -2.61
N ALA A 187 -13.85 7.02 -3.28
CA ALA A 187 -12.52 6.45 -3.08
C ALA A 187 -11.52 7.52 -2.65
N VAL A 188 -10.64 7.17 -1.72
CA VAL A 188 -9.45 7.92 -1.34
C VAL A 188 -8.27 7.30 -2.08
N LEU A 189 -7.58 8.09 -2.90
CA LEU A 189 -6.46 7.57 -3.68
C LEU A 189 -5.16 7.64 -2.87
N ALA A 190 -4.46 6.51 -2.80
CA ALA A 190 -3.13 6.39 -2.24
C ALA A 190 -2.14 6.06 -3.37
N PHE A 191 -1.28 7.01 -3.69
CA PHE A 191 -0.36 6.96 -4.83
C PHE A 191 1.00 6.41 -4.40
N PHE A 192 1.55 5.49 -5.19
CA PHE A 192 2.95 5.07 -5.06
C PHE A 192 3.95 6.08 -5.63
N ASP A 193 3.47 7.04 -6.41
CA ASP A 193 4.28 8.06 -7.06
C ASP A 193 3.79 9.46 -6.68
N HIS A 194 4.70 10.29 -6.14
CA HIS A 194 4.36 11.65 -5.70
C HIS A 194 3.97 12.55 -6.88
N GLY A 195 4.65 12.40 -8.03
CA GLY A 195 4.34 13.19 -9.22
C GLY A 195 2.93 12.91 -9.78
N ASP A 196 2.46 11.66 -9.70
CA ASP A 196 1.08 11.31 -10.06
C ASP A 196 0.06 11.99 -9.13
N LEU A 197 0.35 12.07 -7.82
CA LEU A 197 -0.49 12.83 -6.89
C LEU A 197 -0.49 14.32 -7.24
N GLU A 198 0.67 14.92 -7.49
CA GLU A 198 0.76 16.34 -7.85
C GLU A 198 -0.04 16.64 -9.11
N GLN A 199 0.06 15.81 -10.14
CA GLN A 199 -0.72 15.94 -11.37
C GLN A 199 -2.23 15.87 -11.10
N ALA A 200 -2.67 14.93 -10.27
CA ALA A 200 -4.08 14.80 -9.86
C ALA A 200 -4.56 16.05 -9.10
N LEU A 201 -3.72 16.62 -8.24
CA LEU A 201 -4.03 17.83 -7.49
C LEU A 201 -4.10 19.08 -8.39
N GLU A 202 -3.25 19.18 -9.40
CA GLU A 202 -3.33 20.26 -10.38
C GLU A 202 -4.65 20.22 -11.16
N GLU A 203 -5.08 19.03 -11.60
CA GLU A 203 -6.37 18.86 -12.28
C GLU A 203 -7.54 19.20 -11.36
N TYR A 204 -7.47 18.78 -10.08
CA TYR A 204 -8.47 19.15 -9.09
C TYR A 204 -8.60 20.65 -8.91
N LYS A 205 -7.50 21.37 -8.77
CA LYS A 205 -7.47 22.84 -8.60
C LYS A 205 -8.04 23.55 -9.83
N LYS A 206 -7.79 23.06 -11.04
CA LYS A 206 -8.35 23.62 -12.29
C LYS A 206 -9.88 23.50 -12.36
N GLN A 207 -10.43 22.41 -11.79
CA GLN A 207 -11.87 22.14 -11.80
C GLN A 207 -12.61 22.81 -10.63
N ASN A 208 -11.90 23.16 -9.56
CA ASN A 208 -12.45 23.72 -8.31
C ASN A 208 -11.73 25.02 -7.96
N SER A 209 -11.93 26.06 -8.78
CA SER A 209 -11.28 27.36 -8.63
C SER A 209 -11.55 28.06 -7.28
N ASP A 210 -12.66 27.72 -6.62
CA ASP A 210 -13.01 28.21 -5.29
C ASP A 210 -12.35 27.41 -4.14
N ALA A 211 -11.66 26.31 -4.47
CA ALA A 211 -10.93 25.50 -3.49
C ALA A 211 -9.58 26.16 -3.13
N ASN A 212 -9.63 27.35 -2.54
CA ASN A 212 -8.51 27.94 -1.79
C ASN A 212 -8.19 27.14 -0.51
N SER A 213 -8.75 25.93 -0.42
CA SER A 213 -8.51 24.98 0.66
C SER A 213 -7.04 24.59 0.65
N GLN A 214 -6.37 24.80 1.76
CA GLN A 214 -5.01 24.36 1.97
C GLN A 214 -4.97 22.83 1.77
N ILE A 215 -4.38 22.37 0.66
CA ILE A 215 -4.19 20.95 0.41
C ILE A 215 -2.89 20.52 1.09
N VAL A 216 -2.96 19.46 1.86
CA VAL A 216 -1.83 18.86 2.56
C VAL A 216 -1.63 17.43 2.05
N VAL A 217 -0.39 17.09 1.70
CA VAL A 217 -0.03 15.72 1.31
C VAL A 217 0.23 14.90 2.57
N GLN A 218 -0.55 13.86 2.79
CA GLN A 218 -0.32 12.89 3.86
C GLN A 218 0.58 11.78 3.35
N VAL A 219 1.66 11.47 4.08
CA VAL A 219 2.55 10.34 3.80
C VAL A 219 2.27 9.20 4.77
N THR A 220 2.17 7.98 4.25
CA THR A 220 2.17 6.73 5.01
C THR A 220 3.04 5.70 4.28
N THR A 221 3.07 4.45 4.74
CA THR A 221 3.76 3.37 4.03
C THR A 221 2.80 2.27 3.60
N LEU A 222 3.18 1.53 2.54
CA LEU A 222 2.45 0.35 2.09
C LEU A 222 2.34 -0.68 3.20
N GLU A 223 3.43 -0.92 3.92
CA GLU A 223 3.49 -1.87 5.03
C GLU A 223 2.48 -1.51 6.12
N ARG A 224 2.41 -0.23 6.50
CA ARG A 224 1.44 0.25 7.48
C ARG A 224 0.01 0.10 6.97
N LEU A 225 -0.26 0.42 5.70
CA LEU A 225 -1.59 0.24 5.12
C LEU A 225 -2.00 -1.23 5.08
N MET A 226 -1.10 -2.14 4.69
CA MET A 226 -1.36 -3.57 4.68
C MET A 226 -1.64 -4.11 6.09
N ASP A 227 -0.86 -3.68 7.08
CA ASP A 227 -1.09 -4.02 8.49
C ASP A 227 -2.49 -3.58 8.96
N LEU A 228 -2.87 -2.33 8.68
CA LEU A 228 -4.20 -1.81 9.02
C LEU A 228 -5.33 -2.58 8.32
N LEU A 229 -5.17 -2.93 7.04
CA LEU A 229 -6.16 -3.72 6.29
C LEU A 229 -6.40 -5.10 6.92
N ILE A 230 -5.40 -5.68 7.58
CA ILE A 230 -5.46 -7.00 8.21
C ILE A 230 -6.01 -6.91 9.64
N THR A 231 -5.67 -5.84 10.37
CA THR A 231 -5.89 -5.76 11.82
C THR A 231 -7.09 -4.90 12.22
N GLU A 232 -7.52 -3.95 11.34
CA GLU A 232 -8.51 -2.95 11.69
C GLU A 232 -9.80 -3.10 10.87
N ASP A 233 -10.95 -2.89 11.52
CA ASP A 233 -12.26 -2.76 10.85
C ASP A 233 -12.63 -1.28 10.73
N ASP A 234 -11.80 -0.51 10.04
CA ASP A 234 -12.08 0.90 9.78
C ASP A 234 -12.76 1.07 8.41
N PRO A 235 -14.01 1.60 8.35
CA PRO A 235 -14.69 1.90 7.08
C PRO A 235 -13.89 2.82 6.14
N PHE A 236 -12.97 3.61 6.68
CA PHE A 236 -12.05 4.43 5.88
C PHE A 236 -11.16 3.55 5.00
N LEU A 237 -10.61 2.45 5.54
CA LEU A 237 -9.74 1.54 4.79
C LEU A 237 -10.45 0.89 3.60
N GLN A 238 -11.77 0.71 3.69
CA GLN A 238 -12.57 0.21 2.56
C GLN A 238 -12.60 1.19 1.39
N LYS A 239 -12.43 2.50 1.65
CA LYS A 239 -12.42 3.56 0.63
C LYS A 239 -11.05 3.79 0.00
N VAL A 240 -9.96 3.33 0.63
CA VAL A 240 -8.61 3.53 0.10
C VAL A 240 -8.43 2.69 -1.16
N GLU A 241 -8.03 3.32 -2.25
CA GLU A 241 -7.64 2.67 -3.52
C GLU A 241 -6.18 2.99 -3.82
N LEU A 242 -5.38 1.95 -4.07
CA LEU A 242 -3.97 2.08 -4.43
C LEU A 242 -3.83 2.43 -5.90
N ILE A 243 -3.00 3.43 -6.20
CA ILE A 243 -2.66 3.84 -7.56
C ILE A 243 -1.22 3.42 -7.84
N PRO A 244 -1.00 2.40 -8.71
CA PRO A 244 0.33 1.91 -9.03
C PRO A 244 1.16 2.96 -9.77
N THR A 245 2.49 2.80 -9.73
CA THR A 245 3.44 3.70 -10.40
C THR A 245 3.17 3.78 -11.91
N PRO A 246 3.65 4.84 -12.61
CA PRO A 246 3.57 4.92 -14.07
C PRO A 246 4.21 3.70 -14.77
N GLU A 247 5.34 3.21 -14.26
CA GLU A 247 6.00 1.99 -14.74
C GLU A 247 5.08 0.77 -14.65
N SER A 248 4.45 0.57 -13.49
CA SER A 248 3.53 -0.53 -13.24
C SER A 248 2.27 -0.44 -14.12
N ARG A 249 1.73 0.75 -14.33
CA ARG A 249 0.57 0.96 -15.24
C ARG A 249 0.92 0.62 -16.69
N SER A 250 2.10 1.05 -17.15
CA SER A 250 2.60 0.72 -18.49
C SER A 250 2.78 -0.78 -18.68
N PHE A 251 3.34 -1.47 -17.66
CA PHE A 251 3.45 -2.92 -17.65
C PHE A 251 2.08 -3.61 -17.78
N LEU A 252 1.11 -3.21 -16.96
CA LEU A 252 -0.25 -3.78 -17.01
C LEU A 252 -0.91 -3.57 -18.37
N GLN A 253 -0.74 -2.41 -18.99
CA GLN A 253 -1.28 -2.13 -20.31
C GLN A 253 -0.66 -3.05 -21.37
N GLN A 254 0.65 -3.22 -21.36
CA GLN A 254 1.35 -4.13 -22.27
C GLN A 254 0.90 -5.60 -22.09
N GLU A 255 0.67 -6.04 -20.85
CA GLU A 255 0.16 -7.39 -20.59
C GLU A 255 -1.27 -7.60 -21.10
N ILE A 256 -2.12 -6.58 -21.01
CA ILE A 256 -3.49 -6.61 -21.57
C ILE A 256 -3.43 -6.70 -23.09
N GLU A 257 -2.62 -5.87 -23.73
CA GLU A 257 -2.44 -5.86 -25.20
C GLU A 257 -1.88 -7.21 -25.71
N ARG A 258 -0.89 -7.78 -24.99
CA ARG A 258 -0.31 -9.10 -25.34
C ARG A 258 -1.36 -10.21 -25.30
N ARG A 259 -2.21 -10.22 -24.26
CA ARG A 259 -3.28 -11.22 -24.13
C ARG A 259 -4.37 -11.06 -25.20
N GLN A 260 -4.65 -9.85 -25.65
CA GLN A 260 -5.62 -9.58 -26.71
C GLN A 260 -5.07 -9.93 -28.10
N SER A 261 -3.77 -9.79 -28.33
CA SER A 261 -3.12 -10.09 -29.62
C SER A 261 -2.69 -11.56 -29.76
N GLY A 262 -2.63 -12.32 -28.65
CA GLY A 262 -2.28 -13.75 -28.64
C GLY A 262 -3.49 -14.70 -28.78
N ASN A 263 -4.70 -14.17 -28.93
CA ASN A 263 -5.93 -14.90 -29.29
C ASN A 263 -6.24 -14.64 -30.76
#